data_50936d7653a0f047311ce9ab67b8b587
#
_entry.id   50936d7653a0f047311ce9ab67b8b587
#
_cell.length_a   1.000
_cell.length_b   1.000
_cell.length_c   1.000
_cell.angle_alpha   90.00
_cell.angle_beta   90.00
_cell.angle_gamma   90.00
#
_symmetry.space_group_name_H-M   'P 1'
#
loop_
_entity.id
_entity.type
_entity.pdbx_description
1 polymer ?
#
loop_
_entity_poly.entity_id
_entity_poly.type
_entity_poly.pdbx_seq_one_letter_code
_entity_poly.pdbx_strand_id
1 'polypeptide(L)'
;ISDHASKNGHSDLIIFNTCAVTSEADRQARQAIRAQKKKRPDAKILVTGCAAQIDPNKWNSMPEVNFVVGNREKLEATFWKNFNPYSDATDKNNVFVDNIMETKKINNHTVDAFDRHTRGFVQVQNGCDHRCTFCIIPFGRGPSRSVSTQEVINSINSLLKNDVKEVVLTGVDLTSWGVDVFGKPSLGLLVKKILKNIPDLPRLRLSSIDPAEVDYELMDALENEKRLMPHIHLSIQHGDDLILKRMKRRHLYRDVINFVSEARRRRSDVVFGGDFIAGFPTEDEMAHQQSLKLIKEAKISYIHVFPYSDRENTAASKMPKVLKKDIKLRAKELRNLASKQHKQFLESQIGTIQNVLVEQNSIGHAANFAKIKLKETIQTSEIVPTRVLGINSDHLIGTAHK
;
A
#
# COMPACT_ATOMS: atom_id res chain seq x y z
N ILE A 1 1.60 -14.15 -11.56
CA ILE A 1 1.76 -15.51 -10.96
C ILE A 1 0.71 -16.43 -11.56
N SER A 2 -0.58 -16.12 -11.38
CA SER A 2 -1.68 -16.92 -11.91
C SER A 2 -1.52 -17.21 -13.41
N ASP A 3 -1.26 -16.18 -14.21
CA ASP A 3 -1.06 -16.30 -15.65
C ASP A 3 0.12 -17.22 -16.03
N HIS A 4 1.23 -17.09 -15.31
CA HIS A 4 2.38 -17.96 -15.55
C HIS A 4 2.06 -19.40 -15.20
N ALA A 5 1.41 -19.65 -14.07
CA ALA A 5 1.00 -21.01 -13.67
C ALA A 5 0.01 -21.60 -14.67
N SER A 6 -1.01 -20.86 -15.08
CA SER A 6 -2.03 -21.32 -16.04
C SER A 6 -1.46 -21.60 -17.42
N LYS A 7 -0.61 -20.70 -17.94
CA LYS A 7 0.07 -20.87 -19.24
C LYS A 7 0.98 -22.12 -19.31
N ASN A 8 1.42 -22.61 -18.15
CA ASN A 8 2.24 -23.82 -18.03
C ASN A 8 1.43 -25.04 -17.56
N GLY A 9 0.10 -25.02 -17.63
CA GLY A 9 -0.77 -26.18 -17.38
C GLY A 9 -1.00 -26.52 -15.91
N HIS A 10 -0.72 -25.60 -14.97
CA HIS A 10 -0.86 -25.83 -13.52
C HIS A 10 -2.25 -25.46 -12.99
N SER A 11 -3.31 -26.10 -13.51
CA SER A 11 -4.72 -25.80 -13.18
C SER A 11 -5.12 -26.16 -11.76
N ASP A 12 -4.50 -27.18 -11.15
CA ASP A 12 -4.83 -27.66 -9.78
C ASP A 12 -3.85 -27.16 -8.71
N LEU A 13 -3.10 -26.11 -9.02
CA LEU A 13 -2.19 -25.45 -8.08
C LEU A 13 -2.89 -24.28 -7.37
N ILE A 14 -2.97 -24.33 -6.05
CA ILE A 14 -3.48 -23.23 -5.22
C ILE A 14 -2.32 -22.42 -4.70
N ILE A 15 -2.27 -21.12 -5.03
CA ILE A 15 -1.18 -20.22 -4.66
C ILE A 15 -1.62 -19.26 -3.55
N PHE A 16 -0.94 -19.31 -2.41
CA PHE A 16 -1.10 -18.35 -1.30
C PHE A 16 0.02 -17.33 -1.30
N ASN A 17 -0.31 -16.07 -1.56
CA ASN A 17 0.63 -14.96 -1.45
C ASN A 17 0.53 -14.32 -0.05
N THR A 18 1.50 -14.61 0.81
CA THR A 18 1.48 -14.30 2.24
C THR A 18 2.05 -12.92 2.58
N CYS A 19 1.48 -12.29 3.61
CA CYS A 19 1.95 -11.02 4.17
C CYS A 19 2.74 -11.26 5.47
N ALA A 20 3.84 -10.51 5.65
CA ALA A 20 4.68 -10.58 6.86
C ALA A 20 4.45 -9.40 7.83
N VAL A 21 3.60 -8.43 7.50
CA VAL A 21 3.50 -7.17 8.27
C VAL A 21 2.94 -7.41 9.68
N THR A 22 1.93 -8.26 9.83
CA THR A 22 1.32 -8.54 11.13
C THR A 22 1.26 -10.03 11.45
N SER A 23 1.35 -10.40 12.73
CA SER A 23 1.16 -11.79 13.19
C SER A 23 -0.25 -12.30 12.90
N GLU A 24 -1.22 -11.41 12.85
CA GLU A 24 -2.60 -11.74 12.47
C GLU A 24 -2.70 -12.17 11.00
N ALA A 25 -2.00 -11.50 10.09
CA ALA A 25 -1.93 -11.91 8.68
C ALA A 25 -1.32 -13.32 8.53
N ASP A 26 -0.26 -13.63 9.28
CA ASP A 26 0.31 -14.98 9.35
C ASP A 26 -0.72 -16.03 9.82
N ARG A 27 -1.46 -15.70 10.89
CA ARG A 27 -2.48 -16.59 11.46
C ARG A 27 -3.60 -16.86 10.44
N GLN A 28 -4.10 -15.80 9.80
CA GLN A 28 -5.14 -15.90 8.78
C GLN A 28 -4.69 -16.72 7.57
N ALA A 29 -3.45 -16.50 7.09
CA ALA A 29 -2.90 -17.26 5.99
C ALA A 29 -2.85 -18.77 6.30
N ARG A 30 -2.35 -19.16 7.49
CA ARG A 30 -2.33 -20.57 7.91
C ARG A 30 -3.73 -21.17 8.01
N GLN A 31 -4.69 -20.42 8.54
CA GLN A 31 -6.09 -20.89 8.61
C GLN A 31 -6.69 -21.08 7.21
N ALA A 32 -6.45 -20.12 6.29
CA ALA A 32 -6.93 -20.21 4.92
C ALA A 32 -6.33 -21.42 4.17
N ILE A 33 -5.02 -21.68 4.35
CA ILE A 33 -4.32 -22.85 3.79
C ILE A 33 -4.98 -24.14 4.26
N ARG A 34 -5.17 -24.32 5.59
CA ARG A 34 -5.82 -25.51 6.16
C ARG A 34 -7.25 -25.68 5.67
N ALA A 35 -8.02 -24.60 5.65
CA ALA A 35 -9.40 -24.63 5.16
C ALA A 35 -9.48 -25.02 3.69
N GLN A 36 -8.56 -24.52 2.86
CA GLN A 36 -8.54 -24.83 1.44
C GLN A 36 -8.09 -26.28 1.18
N LYS A 37 -7.09 -26.78 1.91
CA LYS A 37 -6.64 -28.18 1.80
C LYS A 37 -7.75 -29.15 2.21
N LYS A 38 -8.55 -28.81 3.25
CA LYS A 38 -9.73 -29.61 3.63
C LYS A 38 -10.82 -29.66 2.55
N LYS A 39 -11.02 -28.54 1.82
CA LYS A 39 -12.01 -28.47 0.72
C LYS A 39 -11.54 -29.20 -0.54
N ARG A 40 -10.25 -29.20 -0.81
CA ARG A 40 -9.61 -29.79 -2.00
C ARG A 40 -8.38 -30.60 -1.58
N PRO A 41 -8.57 -31.85 -1.07
CA PRO A 41 -7.48 -32.67 -0.50
C PRO A 41 -6.35 -32.95 -1.51
N ASP A 42 -6.68 -33.11 -2.79
CA ASP A 42 -5.73 -33.49 -3.84
C ASP A 42 -4.98 -32.28 -4.42
N ALA A 43 -5.49 -31.06 -4.22
CA ALA A 43 -4.86 -29.87 -4.75
C ALA A 43 -3.46 -29.65 -4.15
N LYS A 44 -2.51 -29.26 -5.00
CA LYS A 44 -1.17 -28.84 -4.56
C LYS A 44 -1.24 -27.40 -4.05
N ILE A 45 -0.61 -27.14 -2.91
CA ILE A 45 -0.55 -25.82 -2.29
C ILE A 45 0.86 -25.27 -2.38
N LEU A 46 1.00 -24.11 -3.01
CA LEU A 46 2.21 -23.31 -3.09
C LEU A 46 2.06 -22.05 -2.24
N VAL A 47 3.01 -21.81 -1.34
CA VAL A 47 3.06 -20.61 -0.50
C VAL A 47 4.17 -19.70 -0.98
N THR A 48 3.85 -18.41 -1.15
CA THR A 48 4.80 -17.37 -1.53
C THR A 48 4.50 -16.07 -0.76
N GLY A 49 5.20 -14.99 -1.07
CA GLY A 49 5.01 -13.70 -0.42
C GLY A 49 6.04 -13.40 0.65
N CYS A 50 5.87 -12.27 1.34
CA CYS A 50 6.89 -11.78 2.28
C CYS A 50 7.09 -12.73 3.47
N ALA A 51 6.05 -13.37 3.98
CA ALA A 51 6.21 -14.31 5.09
C ALA A 51 6.94 -15.58 4.66
N ALA A 52 6.66 -16.10 3.46
CA ALA A 52 7.37 -17.23 2.88
C ALA A 52 8.85 -16.92 2.59
N GLN A 53 9.14 -15.69 2.12
CA GLN A 53 10.50 -15.24 1.88
C GLN A 53 11.35 -15.14 3.16
N ILE A 54 10.74 -14.68 4.27
CA ILE A 54 11.45 -14.43 5.53
C ILE A 54 11.72 -15.72 6.30
N ASP A 55 10.77 -16.63 6.31
CA ASP A 55 10.87 -17.90 7.03
C ASP A 55 10.29 -19.05 6.20
N PRO A 56 10.99 -19.50 5.16
CA PRO A 56 10.49 -20.55 4.28
C PRO A 56 10.33 -21.89 5.01
N ASN A 57 11.16 -22.19 6.01
CA ASN A 57 11.10 -23.47 6.74
C ASN A 57 9.82 -23.59 7.56
N LYS A 58 9.36 -22.51 8.16
CA LYS A 58 8.09 -22.45 8.91
C LYS A 58 6.89 -22.82 8.02
N TRP A 59 6.88 -22.37 6.77
CA TRP A 59 5.81 -22.69 5.83
C TRP A 59 5.95 -24.09 5.26
N ASN A 60 7.17 -24.52 4.97
CA ASN A 60 7.45 -25.89 4.48
C ASN A 60 7.15 -26.98 5.52
N SER A 61 7.20 -26.64 6.82
CA SER A 61 6.85 -27.58 7.90
C SER A 61 5.34 -27.84 8.03
N MET A 62 4.48 -27.10 7.34
CA MET A 62 3.04 -27.32 7.34
C MET A 62 2.69 -28.52 6.44
N PRO A 63 1.98 -29.56 6.95
CA PRO A 63 1.66 -30.75 6.14
C PRO A 63 0.75 -30.45 4.95
N GLU A 64 0.05 -29.31 4.98
CA GLU A 64 -0.83 -28.87 3.90
C GLU A 64 -0.05 -28.22 2.74
N VAL A 65 1.20 -27.76 2.96
CA VAL A 65 2.01 -27.02 2.00
C VAL A 65 2.90 -27.97 1.19
N ASN A 66 2.82 -27.88 -0.11
CA ASN A 66 3.65 -28.69 -1.01
C ASN A 66 4.90 -27.93 -1.45
N PHE A 67 4.80 -26.59 -1.66
CA PHE A 67 5.92 -25.82 -2.20
C PHE A 67 5.98 -24.43 -1.53
N VAL A 68 7.19 -23.93 -1.34
CA VAL A 68 7.47 -22.57 -0.88
C VAL A 68 8.33 -21.87 -1.92
N VAL A 69 7.86 -20.70 -2.42
CA VAL A 69 8.51 -19.95 -3.48
C VAL A 69 8.77 -18.51 -3.06
N GLY A 70 9.97 -18.04 -3.24
CA GLY A 70 10.40 -16.70 -2.86
C GLY A 70 9.76 -15.58 -3.69
N ASN A 71 10.02 -14.36 -3.27
CA ASN A 71 9.47 -13.17 -3.90
C ASN A 71 10.15 -12.84 -5.25
N ARG A 72 11.38 -13.29 -5.46
CA ARG A 72 12.09 -13.16 -6.75
C ARG A 72 11.61 -14.24 -7.72
N GLU A 73 11.67 -15.49 -7.31
CA GLU A 73 11.41 -16.66 -8.13
C GLU A 73 9.99 -16.69 -8.70
N LYS A 74 8.99 -16.31 -7.88
CA LYS A 74 7.57 -16.24 -8.33
C LYS A 74 7.32 -15.29 -9.50
N LEU A 75 8.26 -14.40 -9.77
CA LEU A 75 8.18 -13.37 -10.80
C LEU A 75 8.98 -13.74 -12.06
N GLU A 76 9.76 -14.82 -12.01
CA GLU A 76 10.58 -15.27 -13.12
C GLU A 76 9.81 -16.26 -14.00
N ALA A 77 9.65 -15.92 -15.28
CA ALA A 77 8.97 -16.79 -16.25
C ALA A 77 9.71 -18.13 -16.41
N THR A 78 11.04 -18.13 -16.29
CA THR A 78 11.89 -19.32 -16.35
C THR A 78 11.62 -20.28 -15.20
N PHE A 79 11.33 -19.78 -13.99
CA PHE A 79 10.92 -20.60 -12.86
C PHE A 79 9.66 -21.40 -13.23
N TRP A 80 8.60 -20.73 -13.69
CA TRP A 80 7.30 -21.38 -14.00
C TRP A 80 7.40 -22.34 -15.18
N LYS A 81 8.26 -22.07 -16.16
CA LYS A 81 8.50 -22.99 -17.30
C LYS A 81 9.12 -24.31 -16.86
N ASN A 82 10.00 -24.26 -15.85
CA ASN A 82 10.72 -25.43 -15.36
C ASN A 82 10.07 -26.08 -14.13
N PHE A 83 9.12 -25.41 -13.51
CA PHE A 83 8.44 -25.89 -12.31
C PHE A 83 7.38 -26.93 -12.67
N ASN A 84 7.50 -28.12 -12.09
CA ASN A 84 6.49 -29.19 -12.24
C ASN A 84 5.94 -29.61 -10.87
N PRO A 85 4.72 -29.16 -10.51
CA PRO A 85 4.10 -29.52 -9.23
C PRO A 85 3.64 -30.98 -9.12
N TYR A 86 3.72 -31.75 -10.22
CA TYR A 86 3.27 -33.13 -10.29
C TYR A 86 4.40 -34.13 -10.53
N SER A 87 5.67 -33.67 -10.57
CA SER A 87 6.81 -34.59 -10.62
C SER A 87 6.80 -35.45 -9.36
N ASP A 88 7.07 -36.74 -9.51
CA ASP A 88 7.26 -37.65 -8.40
C ASP A 88 8.44 -37.14 -7.55
N ALA A 89 8.10 -36.46 -6.47
CA ALA A 89 9.05 -35.80 -5.60
C ALA A 89 9.76 -36.80 -4.69
N THR A 90 10.65 -37.57 -5.27
CA THR A 90 11.76 -38.20 -4.53
C THR A 90 12.85 -37.18 -4.19
N ASP A 91 12.90 -36.06 -4.91
CA ASP A 91 13.73 -34.90 -4.60
C ASP A 91 13.06 -33.97 -3.58
N LYS A 92 13.60 -34.00 -2.36
CA LYS A 92 13.11 -33.25 -1.17
C LYS A 92 13.21 -31.72 -1.25
N ASN A 93 13.45 -31.14 -2.42
CA ASN A 93 13.66 -29.69 -2.55
C ASN A 93 12.34 -28.99 -2.94
N ASN A 94 11.47 -28.79 -1.97
CA ASN A 94 10.18 -28.08 -2.16
C ASN A 94 10.27 -26.59 -1.81
N VAL A 95 11.48 -26.08 -1.53
CA VAL A 95 11.72 -24.68 -1.14
C VAL A 95 12.59 -24.01 -2.19
N PHE A 96 12.00 -23.06 -2.90
CA PHE A 96 12.62 -22.27 -3.96
C PHE A 96 12.69 -20.81 -3.50
N VAL A 97 13.60 -20.51 -2.59
CA VAL A 97 13.73 -19.20 -1.96
C VAL A 97 15.19 -18.80 -1.89
N ASP A 98 15.59 -17.89 -2.74
CA ASP A 98 16.93 -17.32 -2.75
C ASP A 98 17.06 -16.14 -1.78
N ASN A 99 18.30 -15.68 -1.56
CA ASN A 99 18.58 -14.51 -0.76
C ASN A 99 18.05 -13.23 -1.43
N ILE A 100 16.96 -12.70 -0.93
CA ILE A 100 16.31 -11.50 -1.49
C ILE A 100 17.21 -10.25 -1.44
N MET A 101 18.21 -10.23 -0.54
CA MET A 101 19.13 -9.11 -0.40
C MET A 101 20.11 -8.98 -1.59
N GLU A 102 20.28 -10.03 -2.39
CA GLU A 102 21.13 -10.03 -3.58
C GLU A 102 20.38 -9.57 -4.84
N THR A 103 19.08 -9.32 -4.74
CA THR A 103 18.24 -8.94 -5.88
C THR A 103 18.55 -7.51 -6.33
N LYS A 104 19.10 -7.35 -7.54
CA LYS A 104 19.50 -6.04 -8.10
C LYS A 104 18.47 -5.41 -9.03
N LYS A 105 17.55 -6.20 -9.59
CA LYS A 105 16.56 -5.72 -10.57
C LYS A 105 15.13 -5.96 -10.08
N ILE A 106 14.21 -5.12 -10.48
CA ILE A 106 12.78 -5.38 -10.37
C ILE A 106 12.36 -6.09 -11.65
N ASN A 107 11.82 -7.30 -11.52
CA ASN A 107 11.09 -7.90 -12.63
C ASN A 107 9.75 -7.15 -12.70
N ASN A 108 9.63 -6.27 -13.69
CA ASN A 108 8.46 -5.44 -13.83
C ASN A 108 7.27 -6.32 -14.24
N HIS A 109 6.21 -6.28 -13.46
CA HIS A 109 4.94 -6.92 -13.79
C HIS A 109 3.97 -5.83 -14.18
N THR A 110 3.76 -5.69 -15.48
CA THR A 110 2.53 -5.08 -15.97
C THR A 110 1.41 -6.04 -15.56
N VAL A 111 0.67 -5.68 -14.54
CA VAL A 111 -0.63 -6.31 -14.32
C VAL A 111 -1.52 -5.69 -15.39
N ASP A 112 -1.83 -6.46 -16.43
CA ASP A 112 -2.90 -6.10 -17.37
C ASP A 112 -4.12 -5.82 -16.50
N ALA A 113 -4.84 -4.73 -16.80
CA ALA A 113 -5.98 -4.30 -16.01
C ALA A 113 -6.88 -5.49 -15.74
N PHE A 114 -7.19 -5.75 -14.48
CA PHE A 114 -8.22 -6.73 -14.13
C PHE A 114 -9.50 -6.27 -14.81
N ASP A 115 -10.19 -7.17 -15.48
CA ASP A 115 -11.48 -6.89 -16.12
C ASP A 115 -12.37 -6.04 -15.21
N ARG A 116 -12.79 -4.85 -15.71
CA ARG A 116 -13.69 -3.89 -15.04
C ARG A 116 -13.11 -3.05 -13.89
N HIS A 117 -11.79 -2.92 -13.76
CA HIS A 117 -11.22 -1.97 -12.79
C HIS A 117 -11.02 -0.59 -13.43
N THR A 118 -11.61 0.43 -12.84
CA THR A 118 -11.46 1.84 -13.26
C THR A 118 -10.14 2.45 -12.84
N ARG A 119 -9.49 1.81 -11.84
CA ARG A 119 -8.15 2.19 -11.32
C ARG A 119 -7.14 1.09 -11.58
N GLY A 120 -5.97 1.47 -12.10
CA GLY A 120 -4.82 0.60 -12.27
C GLY A 120 -3.72 0.91 -11.27
N PHE A 121 -2.98 -0.11 -10.84
CA PHE A 121 -1.85 0.03 -9.93
C PHE A 121 -0.55 -0.25 -10.67
N VAL A 122 0.38 0.71 -10.61
CA VAL A 122 1.69 0.56 -11.23
C VAL A 122 2.75 0.58 -10.15
N GLN A 123 3.45 -0.54 -9.99
CA GLN A 123 4.59 -0.62 -9.10
C GLN A 123 5.77 0.12 -9.74
N VAL A 124 6.25 1.17 -9.09
CA VAL A 124 7.39 1.96 -9.56
C VAL A 124 8.63 1.78 -8.69
N GLN A 125 8.47 1.21 -7.50
CA GLN A 125 9.56 0.98 -6.55
C GLN A 125 9.29 -0.29 -5.74
N ASN A 126 10.34 -1.05 -5.38
CA ASN A 126 10.24 -2.22 -4.51
C ASN A 126 11.47 -2.32 -3.60
N GLY A 127 11.29 -3.00 -2.45
CA GLY A 127 12.31 -3.07 -1.42
C GLY A 127 12.40 -1.81 -0.58
N CYS A 128 13.25 -1.80 0.44
CA CYS A 128 13.44 -0.65 1.33
C CYS A 128 14.79 -0.74 2.03
N ASP A 129 15.58 0.35 1.98
CA ASP A 129 16.88 0.44 2.63
C ASP A 129 16.77 0.99 4.06
N HIS A 130 15.58 1.44 4.47
CA HIS A 130 15.34 1.85 5.84
C HIS A 130 15.38 0.64 6.77
N ARG A 131 15.83 0.90 7.97
CA ARG A 131 15.92 -0.09 9.05
C ARG A 131 15.09 0.36 10.25
N CYS A 132 13.79 0.68 9.96
CA CYS A 132 12.83 0.97 11.03
C CYS A 132 12.79 -0.21 12.00
N THR A 133 12.87 0.08 13.30
CA THR A 133 13.11 -0.94 14.32
C THR A 133 12.01 -2.00 14.45
N PHE A 134 10.81 -1.71 13.98
CA PHE A 134 9.66 -2.62 14.00
C PHE A 134 9.42 -3.36 12.66
N CYS A 135 10.13 -2.95 11.60
CA CYS A 135 9.79 -3.36 10.24
C CYS A 135 10.60 -4.58 9.79
N ILE A 136 9.89 -5.57 9.28
CA ILE A 136 10.47 -6.80 8.73
C ILE A 136 10.51 -6.80 7.18
N ILE A 137 9.93 -5.79 6.56
CA ILE A 137 9.77 -5.73 5.10
C ILE A 137 11.08 -5.77 4.32
N PRO A 138 12.20 -5.15 4.75
CA PRO A 138 13.48 -5.29 4.04
C PRO A 138 13.91 -6.74 3.84
N PHE A 139 13.64 -7.61 4.81
CA PHE A 139 13.97 -9.04 4.73
C PHE A 139 13.06 -9.84 3.79
N GLY A 140 11.86 -9.32 3.52
CA GLY A 140 10.93 -9.95 2.59
C GLY A 140 10.95 -9.36 1.17
N ARG A 141 11.47 -8.15 1.00
CA ARG A 141 11.44 -7.41 -0.27
C ARG A 141 12.82 -7.05 -0.81
N GLY A 142 13.85 -7.14 0.03
CA GLY A 142 15.22 -6.80 -0.32
C GLY A 142 15.51 -5.29 -0.35
N PRO A 143 16.65 -4.89 -0.94
CA PRO A 143 17.07 -3.50 -1.05
C PRO A 143 16.10 -2.67 -1.91
N SER A 144 16.16 -1.34 -1.74
CA SER A 144 15.37 -0.40 -2.54
C SER A 144 15.80 -0.44 -4.00
N ARG A 145 14.83 -0.50 -4.91
CA ARG A 145 15.06 -0.54 -6.37
C ARG A 145 13.94 0.22 -7.06
N SER A 146 14.30 0.99 -8.07
CA SER A 146 13.39 1.79 -8.88
C SER A 146 13.11 1.12 -10.22
N VAL A 147 11.88 1.23 -10.69
CA VAL A 147 11.51 0.89 -12.07
C VAL A 147 11.87 2.09 -12.95
N SER A 148 12.42 1.85 -14.13
CA SER A 148 12.79 2.93 -15.04
C SER A 148 11.57 3.74 -15.48
N THR A 149 11.77 5.04 -15.73
CA THR A 149 10.67 5.93 -16.19
C THR A 149 9.99 5.38 -17.45
N GLN A 150 10.76 4.81 -18.39
CA GLN A 150 10.20 4.28 -19.63
C GLN A 150 9.30 3.07 -19.39
N GLU A 151 9.69 2.15 -18.52
CA GLU A 151 8.89 0.98 -18.15
C GLU A 151 7.60 1.40 -17.44
N VAL A 152 7.67 2.42 -16.56
CA VAL A 152 6.48 2.99 -15.89
C VAL A 152 5.52 3.58 -16.94
N ILE A 153 6.03 4.38 -17.88
CA ILE A 153 5.23 4.98 -18.97
C ILE A 153 4.58 3.87 -19.81
N ASN A 154 5.33 2.84 -20.19
CA ASN A 154 4.80 1.72 -20.97
C ASN A 154 3.68 0.98 -20.22
N SER A 155 3.85 0.76 -18.91
CA SER A 155 2.84 0.13 -18.06
C SER A 155 1.57 0.96 -17.97
N ILE A 156 1.69 2.28 -17.81
CA ILE A 156 0.53 3.20 -17.77
C ILE A 156 -0.19 3.20 -19.11
N ASN A 157 0.53 3.27 -20.22
CA ASN A 157 -0.07 3.23 -21.56
C ASN A 157 -0.83 1.93 -21.83
N SER A 158 -0.34 0.79 -21.31
CA SER A 158 -1.07 -0.49 -21.38
C SER A 158 -2.39 -0.44 -20.59
N LEU A 159 -2.40 0.16 -19.40
CA LEU A 159 -3.61 0.34 -18.62
C LEU A 159 -4.63 1.26 -19.28
N LEU A 160 -4.19 2.36 -19.89
CA LEU A 160 -5.08 3.30 -20.60
C LEU A 160 -5.78 2.65 -21.80
N LYS A 161 -5.13 1.73 -22.50
CA LYS A 161 -5.77 0.95 -23.59
C LYS A 161 -6.93 0.09 -23.10
N ASN A 162 -6.98 -0.24 -21.82
CA ASN A 162 -8.04 -1.00 -21.15
C ASN A 162 -9.02 -0.08 -20.38
N ASP A 163 -9.18 1.16 -20.79
CA ASP A 163 -10.10 2.17 -20.26
C ASP A 163 -9.90 2.54 -18.77
N VAL A 164 -8.70 2.31 -18.22
CA VAL A 164 -8.35 2.77 -16.87
C VAL A 164 -8.27 4.29 -16.85
N LYS A 165 -8.97 4.94 -15.92
CA LYS A 165 -9.04 6.41 -15.80
C LYS A 165 -8.18 6.97 -14.67
N GLU A 166 -7.81 6.16 -13.69
CA GLU A 166 -6.93 6.56 -12.60
C GLU A 166 -5.79 5.55 -12.44
N VAL A 167 -4.55 6.04 -12.43
CA VAL A 167 -3.36 5.23 -12.13
C VAL A 167 -2.84 5.59 -10.75
N VAL A 168 -2.60 4.57 -9.94
CA VAL A 168 -1.99 4.69 -8.60
C VAL A 168 -0.55 4.20 -8.67
N LEU A 169 0.41 5.09 -8.43
CA LEU A 169 1.81 4.69 -8.29
C LEU A 169 2.01 4.02 -6.93
N THR A 170 2.61 2.83 -6.94
CA THR A 170 2.84 2.04 -5.73
C THR A 170 4.31 1.71 -5.52
N GLY A 171 4.69 1.61 -4.26
CA GLY A 171 6.02 1.19 -3.83
C GLY A 171 5.98 0.72 -2.39
N VAL A 172 7.02 0.03 -1.97
CA VAL A 172 7.26 -0.32 -0.56
C VAL A 172 7.71 0.93 0.21
N ASP A 173 8.49 1.76 -0.47
CA ASP A 173 9.02 3.04 -0.01
C ASP A 173 9.05 4.00 -1.21
N LEU A 174 7.85 4.46 -1.57
CA LEU A 174 7.62 5.16 -2.83
C LEU A 174 8.48 6.42 -2.98
N THR A 175 8.69 7.15 -1.90
CA THR A 175 9.51 8.37 -1.88
C THR A 175 10.98 8.11 -2.21
N SER A 176 11.49 6.92 -1.93
CA SER A 176 12.87 6.53 -2.29
C SER A 176 13.07 6.24 -3.78
N TRP A 177 12.03 6.37 -4.63
CA TRP A 177 12.22 6.18 -6.07
C TRP A 177 13.32 7.11 -6.62
N GLY A 178 14.24 6.54 -7.36
CA GLY A 178 15.35 7.24 -7.98
C GLY A 178 16.65 7.25 -7.17
N VAL A 179 16.65 6.82 -5.90
CA VAL A 179 17.88 6.80 -5.08
C VAL A 179 18.96 5.90 -5.71
N ASP A 180 18.58 4.73 -6.19
CA ASP A 180 19.46 3.77 -6.85
C ASP A 180 19.91 4.20 -8.26
N VAL A 181 19.24 5.18 -8.87
CA VAL A 181 19.52 5.69 -10.21
C VAL A 181 20.22 7.04 -10.17
N PHE A 182 19.79 7.96 -9.29
CA PHE A 182 20.23 9.36 -9.25
C PHE A 182 20.99 9.71 -7.97
N GLY A 183 21.16 8.76 -7.03
CA GLY A 183 21.79 8.99 -5.72
C GLY A 183 20.92 9.77 -4.73
N LYS A 184 19.68 10.13 -5.10
CA LYS A 184 18.75 10.89 -4.26
C LYS A 184 17.29 10.56 -4.60
N PRO A 185 16.34 10.75 -3.67
CA PRO A 185 14.92 10.68 -3.95
C PRO A 185 14.51 11.61 -5.09
N SER A 186 13.72 11.11 -6.04
CA SER A 186 13.35 11.85 -7.26
C SER A 186 11.93 11.51 -7.73
N LEU A 187 11.03 11.22 -6.81
CA LEU A 187 9.64 10.84 -7.11
C LEU A 187 8.90 11.94 -7.90
N GLY A 188 9.12 13.22 -7.54
CA GLY A 188 8.53 14.35 -8.24
C GLY A 188 8.94 14.43 -9.69
N LEU A 189 10.21 14.10 -10.01
CA LEU A 189 10.69 14.01 -11.38
C LEU A 189 9.96 12.92 -12.16
N LEU A 190 9.72 11.75 -11.55
CA LEU A 190 8.93 10.67 -12.17
C LEU A 190 7.51 11.14 -12.47
N VAL A 191 6.83 11.74 -11.48
CA VAL A 191 5.46 12.29 -11.61
C VAL A 191 5.37 13.27 -12.78
N LYS A 192 6.27 14.27 -12.83
CA LYS A 192 6.31 15.25 -13.92
C LYS A 192 6.56 14.61 -15.28
N LYS A 193 7.49 13.66 -15.37
CA LYS A 193 7.75 12.92 -16.61
C LYS A 193 6.53 12.11 -17.08
N ILE A 194 5.85 11.43 -16.17
CA ILE A 194 4.62 10.69 -16.49
C ILE A 194 3.56 11.65 -17.05
N LEU A 195 3.25 12.73 -16.33
CA LEU A 195 2.20 13.67 -16.71
C LEU A 195 2.53 14.42 -18.01
N LYS A 196 3.81 14.68 -18.29
CA LYS A 196 4.27 15.27 -19.56
C LYS A 196 4.14 14.31 -20.74
N ASN A 197 4.53 13.04 -20.56
CA ASN A 197 4.58 12.07 -21.67
C ASN A 197 3.24 11.38 -21.93
N ILE A 198 2.29 11.46 -20.98
CA ILE A 198 0.97 10.86 -21.10
C ILE A 198 -0.09 11.95 -20.84
N PRO A 199 -0.35 12.81 -21.83
CA PRO A 199 -1.32 13.92 -21.71
C PRO A 199 -2.75 13.42 -21.47
N ASP A 200 -3.08 12.24 -21.99
CA ASP A 200 -4.40 11.64 -21.89
C ASP A 200 -4.68 10.90 -20.58
N LEU A 201 -3.69 10.83 -19.65
CA LEU A 201 -3.92 10.25 -18.33
C LEU A 201 -4.80 11.20 -17.50
N PRO A 202 -6.06 10.84 -17.17
CA PRO A 202 -6.96 11.76 -16.47
C PRO A 202 -6.55 11.97 -15.01
N ARG A 203 -6.09 10.90 -14.31
CA ARG A 203 -5.75 10.94 -12.88
C ARG A 203 -4.52 10.13 -12.56
N LEU A 204 -3.60 10.75 -11.86
CA LEU A 204 -2.43 10.10 -11.24
C LEU A 204 -2.55 10.24 -9.72
N ARG A 205 -2.41 9.15 -9.00
CA ARG A 205 -2.45 9.12 -7.54
C ARG A 205 -1.20 8.46 -6.99
N LEU A 206 -0.79 8.88 -5.81
CA LEU A 206 0.32 8.27 -5.08
C LEU A 206 -0.23 7.35 -3.98
N SER A 207 0.45 6.25 -3.73
CA SER A 207 0.29 5.47 -2.50
C SER A 207 0.97 6.19 -1.32
N SER A 208 1.30 5.47 -0.25
CA SER A 208 1.92 6.08 0.93
C SER A 208 3.30 6.66 0.63
N ILE A 209 3.56 7.86 1.16
CA ILE A 209 4.85 8.55 1.08
C ILE A 209 5.42 8.84 2.47
N ASP A 210 6.75 8.97 2.56
CA ASP A 210 7.42 9.40 3.79
C ASP A 210 7.55 10.94 3.78
N PRO A 211 7.01 11.66 4.80
CA PRO A 211 7.05 13.11 4.82
C PRO A 211 8.48 13.70 4.87
N ALA A 212 9.49 12.92 5.32
CA ALA A 212 10.89 13.36 5.36
C ALA A 212 11.58 13.36 3.99
N GLU A 213 11.02 12.68 2.99
CA GLU A 213 11.68 12.46 1.68
C GLU A 213 10.94 13.07 0.51
N VAL A 214 9.97 13.92 0.77
CA VAL A 214 9.25 14.62 -0.29
C VAL A 214 10.18 15.64 -0.93
N ASP A 215 10.47 15.44 -2.22
CA ASP A 215 11.34 16.34 -2.98
C ASP A 215 10.58 17.60 -3.47
N TYR A 216 11.36 18.64 -3.82
CA TYR A 216 10.80 19.90 -4.32
C TYR A 216 9.92 19.71 -5.56
N GLU A 217 10.33 18.82 -6.48
CA GLU A 217 9.63 18.56 -7.72
C GLU A 217 8.25 17.93 -7.47
N LEU A 218 8.11 17.13 -6.39
CA LEU A 218 6.82 16.58 -6.01
C LEU A 218 5.89 17.65 -5.43
N MET A 219 6.42 18.57 -4.63
CA MET A 219 5.65 19.71 -4.12
C MET A 219 5.20 20.65 -5.24
N ASP A 220 6.06 20.90 -6.22
CA ASP A 220 5.71 21.69 -7.39
C ASP A 220 4.66 20.98 -8.28
N ALA A 221 4.78 19.67 -8.45
CA ALA A 221 3.75 18.90 -9.16
C ALA A 221 2.40 18.90 -8.41
N LEU A 222 2.42 18.83 -7.08
CA LEU A 222 1.19 18.92 -6.27
C LEU A 222 0.49 20.27 -6.47
N GLU A 223 1.23 21.35 -6.56
CA GLU A 223 0.73 22.71 -6.76
C GLU A 223 0.15 22.91 -8.17
N ASN A 224 0.92 22.50 -9.19
CA ASN A 224 0.69 22.92 -10.58
C ASN A 224 -0.02 21.85 -11.44
N GLU A 225 0.01 20.57 -11.06
CA GLU A 225 -0.55 19.48 -11.85
C GLU A 225 -1.94 19.05 -11.34
N LYS A 226 -3.00 19.50 -11.98
CA LYS A 226 -4.38 19.17 -11.59
C LYS A 226 -4.69 17.67 -11.72
N ARG A 227 -3.97 16.95 -12.59
CA ARG A 227 -4.12 15.50 -12.78
C ARG A 227 -3.43 14.68 -11.69
N LEU A 228 -2.56 15.27 -10.87
CA LEU A 228 -2.09 14.67 -9.63
C LEU A 228 -3.17 14.82 -8.57
N MET A 229 -3.70 13.71 -8.07
CA MET A 229 -4.85 13.72 -7.17
C MET A 229 -4.50 14.32 -5.81
N PRO A 230 -5.36 15.21 -5.25
CA PRO A 230 -5.12 15.93 -3.99
C PRO A 230 -5.40 15.08 -2.75
N HIS A 231 -4.89 13.87 -2.73
CA HIS A 231 -4.94 12.97 -1.58
C HIS A 231 -3.54 12.40 -1.37
N ILE A 232 -2.97 12.66 -0.22
CA ILE A 232 -1.63 12.22 0.16
C ILE A 232 -1.74 11.36 1.42
N HIS A 233 -1.29 10.12 1.34
CA HIS A 233 -1.21 9.23 2.49
C HIS A 233 0.22 9.21 3.03
N LEU A 234 0.37 9.49 4.33
CA LEU A 234 1.66 9.65 5.00
C LEU A 234 2.00 8.46 5.89
N SER A 235 3.22 7.96 5.78
CA SER A 235 3.76 6.94 6.68
C SER A 235 4.21 7.57 8.01
N ILE A 236 3.29 8.12 8.81
CA ILE A 236 3.58 8.89 10.04
C ILE A 236 4.06 7.99 11.17
N GLN A 237 3.37 6.90 11.41
CA GLN A 237 3.61 5.86 12.41
C GLN A 237 3.33 6.27 13.86
N HIS A 238 3.74 7.47 14.32
CA HIS A 238 3.53 7.97 15.67
C HIS A 238 3.56 9.50 15.74
N GLY A 239 3.06 10.10 16.84
CA GLY A 239 3.09 11.53 17.07
C GLY A 239 4.12 12.00 18.13
N ASP A 240 4.81 11.10 18.80
CA ASP A 240 5.83 11.44 19.80
C ASP A 240 7.24 11.32 19.23
N ASP A 241 8.04 12.37 19.41
CA ASP A 241 9.40 12.45 18.85
C ASP A 241 10.35 11.38 19.39
N LEU A 242 10.22 11.00 20.68
CA LEU A 242 11.06 9.97 21.29
C LEU A 242 10.71 8.59 20.70
N ILE A 243 9.42 8.30 20.55
CA ILE A 243 8.95 7.05 19.93
C ILE A 243 9.37 7.01 18.46
N LEU A 244 9.22 8.10 17.70
CA LEU A 244 9.69 8.18 16.32
C LEU A 244 11.20 7.90 16.19
N LYS A 245 12.03 8.46 17.11
CA LYS A 245 13.47 8.14 17.18
C LYS A 245 13.73 6.67 17.50
N ARG A 246 12.99 6.08 18.44
CA ARG A 246 13.07 4.64 18.77
C ARG A 246 12.63 3.75 17.59
N MET A 247 11.67 4.21 16.80
CA MET A 247 11.28 3.59 15.54
C MET A 247 12.33 3.74 14.43
N LYS A 248 13.34 4.58 14.60
CA LYS A 248 14.29 5.05 13.56
C LYS A 248 13.58 5.74 12.40
N ARG A 249 12.55 6.55 12.71
CA ARG A 249 11.94 7.43 11.70
C ARG A 249 12.82 8.67 11.48
N ARG A 250 12.74 9.24 10.29
CA ARG A 250 13.54 10.39 9.84
C ARG A 250 12.81 11.71 9.99
N HIS A 251 11.50 11.68 10.20
CA HIS A 251 10.66 12.82 10.52
C HIS A 251 10.34 12.84 12.01
N LEU A 252 10.03 14.00 12.52
CA LEU A 252 9.51 14.28 13.84
C LEU A 252 8.10 14.88 13.74
N TYR A 253 7.47 15.13 14.87
CA TYR A 253 6.14 15.77 14.95
C TYR A 253 6.05 17.03 14.09
N ARG A 254 7.02 17.94 14.26
CA ARG A 254 7.04 19.21 13.56
C ARG A 254 7.21 19.08 12.06
N ASP A 255 7.92 18.08 11.58
CA ASP A 255 8.12 17.87 10.15
C ASP A 255 6.80 17.51 9.46
N VAL A 256 5.97 16.69 10.11
CA VAL A 256 4.62 16.37 9.61
C VAL A 256 3.74 17.62 9.56
N ILE A 257 3.73 18.43 10.64
CA ILE A 257 2.95 19.68 10.68
C ILE A 257 3.38 20.65 9.59
N ASN A 258 4.70 20.86 9.45
CA ASN A 258 5.27 21.76 8.44
C ASN A 258 4.91 21.30 7.02
N PHE A 259 5.09 20.00 6.72
CA PHE A 259 4.76 19.42 5.43
C PHE A 259 3.26 19.60 5.09
N VAL A 260 2.37 19.25 6.02
CA VAL A 260 0.92 19.36 5.83
C VAL A 260 0.49 20.82 5.61
N SER A 261 1.07 21.75 6.38
CA SER A 261 0.79 23.18 6.27
C SER A 261 1.25 23.74 4.94
N GLU A 262 2.46 23.41 4.52
CA GLU A 262 3.03 23.87 3.24
C GLU A 262 2.25 23.27 2.06
N ALA A 263 1.90 21.99 2.10
CA ALA A 263 1.12 21.37 1.04
C ALA A 263 -0.28 22.01 0.90
N ARG A 264 -0.95 22.33 2.02
CA ARG A 264 -2.24 23.05 1.98
C ARG A 264 -2.11 24.51 1.50
N ARG A 265 -1.00 25.16 1.80
CA ARG A 265 -0.73 26.51 1.29
C ARG A 265 -0.61 26.50 -0.22
N ARG A 266 0.03 25.49 -0.79
CA ARG A 266 0.21 25.33 -2.25
C ARG A 266 -1.05 24.83 -2.94
N ARG A 267 -1.77 23.91 -2.29
CA ARG A 267 -2.97 23.30 -2.83
C ARG A 267 -4.03 23.12 -1.73
N SER A 268 -4.99 24.02 -1.69
CA SER A 268 -5.97 24.14 -0.59
C SER A 268 -6.94 22.94 -0.48
N ASP A 269 -7.16 22.20 -1.57
CA ASP A 269 -8.05 21.02 -1.62
C ASP A 269 -7.35 19.71 -1.24
N VAL A 270 -6.05 19.75 -0.86
CA VAL A 270 -5.30 18.55 -0.49
C VAL A 270 -5.82 17.96 0.83
N VAL A 271 -6.01 16.64 0.81
CA VAL A 271 -6.49 15.86 1.95
C VAL A 271 -5.42 14.84 2.36
N PHE A 272 -5.26 14.63 3.66
CA PHE A 272 -4.22 13.76 4.18
C PHE A 272 -4.80 12.50 4.81
N GLY A 273 -4.15 11.37 4.49
CA GLY A 273 -4.22 10.12 5.23
C GLY A 273 -2.95 9.88 6.04
N GLY A 274 -3.00 8.91 6.95
CA GLY A 274 -1.80 8.51 7.69
C GLY A 274 -1.95 7.18 8.41
N ASP A 275 -0.82 6.45 8.50
CA ASP A 275 -0.72 5.22 9.26
C ASP A 275 -0.21 5.53 10.67
N PHE A 276 -0.81 4.90 11.70
CA PHE A 276 -0.43 5.03 13.10
C PHE A 276 -0.31 3.67 13.77
N ILE A 277 0.76 3.47 14.53
CA ILE A 277 0.99 2.27 15.36
C ILE A 277 0.64 2.62 16.79
N ALA A 278 -0.30 1.87 17.39
CA ALA A 278 -0.68 1.97 18.80
C ALA A 278 0.09 0.96 19.62
N GLY A 279 0.67 1.38 20.74
CA GLY A 279 1.35 0.50 21.68
C GLY A 279 2.72 0.02 21.20
N PHE A 280 3.46 0.88 20.49
CA PHE A 280 4.88 0.61 20.20
C PHE A 280 5.65 0.39 21.51
N PRO A 281 6.64 -0.53 21.56
CA PRO A 281 7.45 -0.73 22.76
C PRO A 281 7.94 0.58 23.37
N THR A 282 7.81 0.68 24.70
CA THR A 282 8.13 1.90 25.46
C THR A 282 7.20 3.11 25.27
N GLU A 283 6.10 2.99 24.54
CA GLU A 283 5.07 4.02 24.46
C GLU A 283 4.39 4.14 25.83
N ASP A 284 4.41 5.34 26.42
CA ASP A 284 3.66 5.67 27.62
C ASP A 284 2.37 6.44 27.26
N GLU A 285 1.63 6.90 28.27
CA GLU A 285 0.40 7.64 28.06
C GLU A 285 0.66 9.01 27.42
N MET A 286 1.74 9.70 27.81
CA MET A 286 2.09 11.01 27.24
C MET A 286 2.40 10.89 25.74
N ALA A 287 3.17 9.88 25.34
CA ALA A 287 3.49 9.60 23.95
C ALA A 287 2.23 9.27 23.14
N HIS A 288 1.31 8.47 23.70
CA HIS A 288 0.03 8.20 23.06
C HIS A 288 -0.79 9.48 22.82
N GLN A 289 -0.87 10.37 23.81
CA GLN A 289 -1.57 11.65 23.68
C GLN A 289 -0.95 12.56 22.60
N GLN A 290 0.38 12.49 22.36
CA GLN A 290 1.00 13.21 21.25
C GLN A 290 0.51 12.71 19.89
N SER A 291 0.26 11.41 19.72
CA SER A 291 -0.34 10.87 18.49
C SER A 291 -1.76 11.39 18.26
N LEU A 292 -2.59 11.43 19.31
CA LEU A 292 -3.94 12.00 19.23
C LEU A 292 -3.90 13.50 18.91
N LYS A 293 -2.94 14.24 19.47
CA LYS A 293 -2.73 15.67 19.22
C LYS A 293 -2.31 15.92 17.78
N LEU A 294 -1.32 15.18 17.27
CA LEU A 294 -0.85 15.31 15.88
C LEU A 294 -1.99 15.11 14.87
N ILE A 295 -2.81 14.09 15.05
CA ILE A 295 -3.95 13.80 14.18
C ILE A 295 -4.91 15.01 14.10
N LYS A 296 -5.21 15.62 15.24
CA LYS A 296 -6.12 16.78 15.32
C LYS A 296 -5.49 18.02 14.69
N GLU A 297 -4.25 18.33 15.03
CA GLU A 297 -3.52 19.52 14.57
C GLU A 297 -3.26 19.47 13.06
N ALA A 298 -2.80 18.33 12.56
CA ALA A 298 -2.57 18.10 11.13
C ALA A 298 -3.89 17.86 10.36
N LYS A 299 -5.05 17.76 11.03
CA LYS A 299 -6.37 17.46 10.42
C LYS A 299 -6.27 16.27 9.45
N ILE A 300 -5.73 15.14 9.91
CA ILE A 300 -5.64 13.91 9.12
C ILE A 300 -7.04 13.31 8.99
N SER A 301 -7.50 13.08 7.77
CA SER A 301 -8.88 12.65 7.47
C SER A 301 -9.03 11.15 7.27
N TYR A 302 -7.98 10.48 6.80
CA TYR A 302 -7.95 9.03 6.56
C TYR A 302 -6.87 8.41 7.43
N ILE A 303 -7.27 7.68 8.48
CA ILE A 303 -6.34 7.17 9.48
C ILE A 303 -6.43 5.66 9.54
N HIS A 304 -5.32 4.99 9.29
CA HIS A 304 -5.18 3.56 9.51
C HIS A 304 -4.46 3.31 10.84
N VAL A 305 -5.10 2.55 11.71
CA VAL A 305 -4.58 2.25 13.05
C VAL A 305 -4.17 0.79 13.15
N PHE A 306 -2.89 0.57 13.40
CA PHE A 306 -2.29 -0.74 13.58
C PHE A 306 -1.88 -0.93 15.05
N PRO A 307 -2.48 -1.90 15.78
CA PRO A 307 -1.89 -2.33 17.03
C PRO A 307 -0.48 -2.84 16.77
N TYR A 308 0.48 -2.47 17.62
CA TYR A 308 1.85 -2.97 17.49
C TYR A 308 1.86 -4.50 17.41
N SER A 309 2.53 -5.01 16.41
CA SER A 309 2.67 -6.44 16.15
C SER A 309 4.14 -6.83 16.26
N ASP A 310 4.47 -7.58 17.30
CA ASP A 310 5.82 -8.06 17.55
C ASP A 310 6.30 -8.98 16.41
N ARG A 311 7.51 -8.72 15.93
CA ARG A 311 8.16 -9.49 14.87
C ARG A 311 9.53 -9.94 15.31
N GLU A 312 9.73 -11.24 15.35
CA GLU A 312 11.04 -11.84 15.64
C GLU A 312 12.12 -11.23 14.76
N ASN A 313 13.31 -11.09 15.29
CA ASN A 313 14.49 -10.52 14.64
C ASN A 313 14.41 -9.02 14.34
N THR A 314 13.37 -8.31 14.76
CA THR A 314 13.35 -6.85 14.73
C THR A 314 13.95 -6.26 16.02
N ALA A 315 14.54 -5.06 15.93
CA ALA A 315 15.09 -4.40 17.12
C ALA A 315 14.01 -4.06 18.16
N ALA A 316 12.81 -3.71 17.72
CA ALA A 316 11.67 -3.40 18.59
C ALA A 316 11.20 -4.62 19.41
N SER A 317 11.40 -5.86 18.90
CA SER A 317 11.00 -7.07 19.62
C SER A 317 11.79 -7.27 20.93
N LYS A 318 12.96 -6.63 21.05
CA LYS A 318 13.85 -6.67 22.24
C LYS A 318 13.59 -5.53 23.23
N MET A 319 12.72 -4.57 22.89
CA MET A 319 12.39 -3.43 23.73
C MET A 319 11.30 -3.78 24.77
N PRO A 320 11.21 -3.04 25.89
CA PRO A 320 10.14 -3.21 26.90
C PRO A 320 8.76 -3.04 26.25
N LYS A 321 7.91 -4.06 26.39
CA LYS A 321 6.61 -4.12 25.71
C LYS A 321 5.53 -3.43 26.52
N VAL A 322 4.62 -2.76 25.83
CA VAL A 322 3.37 -2.25 26.37
C VAL A 322 2.41 -3.41 26.63
N LEU A 323 1.63 -3.35 27.69
CA LEU A 323 0.65 -4.37 28.02
C LEU A 323 -0.41 -4.50 26.92
N LYS A 324 -0.81 -5.71 26.59
CA LYS A 324 -1.81 -5.99 25.53
C LYS A 324 -3.13 -5.25 25.74
N LYS A 325 -3.56 -5.06 26.99
CA LYS A 325 -4.77 -4.29 27.33
C LYS A 325 -4.65 -2.83 26.90
N ASP A 326 -3.47 -2.22 27.15
CA ASP A 326 -3.21 -0.82 26.83
C ASP A 326 -3.05 -0.62 25.31
N ILE A 327 -2.39 -1.54 24.62
CA ILE A 327 -2.35 -1.56 23.15
C ILE A 327 -3.76 -1.55 22.55
N LYS A 328 -4.66 -2.41 23.07
CA LYS A 328 -6.06 -2.48 22.59
C LYS A 328 -6.82 -1.20 22.89
N LEU A 329 -6.64 -0.61 24.09
CA LEU A 329 -7.28 0.64 24.48
C LEU A 329 -6.83 1.79 23.58
N ARG A 330 -5.53 2.01 23.44
CA ARG A 330 -4.94 3.06 22.59
C ARG A 330 -5.36 2.92 21.13
N ALA A 331 -5.35 1.69 20.59
CA ALA A 331 -5.84 1.45 19.24
C ALA A 331 -7.33 1.78 19.09
N LYS A 332 -8.15 1.54 20.11
CA LYS A 332 -9.58 1.93 20.13
C LYS A 332 -9.73 3.44 20.12
N GLU A 333 -8.97 4.15 20.94
CA GLU A 333 -9.01 5.63 21.03
C GLU A 333 -8.59 6.28 19.70
N LEU A 334 -7.51 5.81 19.09
CA LEU A 334 -7.08 6.26 17.77
C LEU A 334 -8.15 6.01 16.71
N ARG A 335 -8.81 4.84 16.69
CA ARG A 335 -9.90 4.53 15.75
C ARG A 335 -11.13 5.41 15.98
N ASN A 336 -11.48 5.71 17.24
CA ASN A 336 -12.57 6.62 17.56
C ASN A 336 -12.27 8.04 17.03
N LEU A 337 -11.05 8.52 17.22
CA LEU A 337 -10.61 9.79 16.67
C LEU A 337 -10.60 9.75 15.13
N ALA A 338 -10.12 8.67 14.52
CA ALA A 338 -10.13 8.46 13.08
C ALA A 338 -11.55 8.59 12.50
N SER A 339 -12.54 7.92 13.12
CA SER A 339 -13.93 8.00 12.71
C SER A 339 -14.47 9.43 12.81
N LYS A 340 -14.12 10.14 13.89
CA LYS A 340 -14.51 11.55 14.07
C LYS A 340 -13.90 12.46 13.00
N GLN A 341 -12.61 12.34 12.73
CA GLN A 341 -11.91 13.15 11.72
C GLN A 341 -12.44 12.86 10.32
N HIS A 342 -12.68 11.59 10.00
CA HIS A 342 -13.24 11.20 8.71
C HIS A 342 -14.66 11.76 8.52
N LYS A 343 -15.51 11.67 9.55
CA LYS A 343 -16.86 12.24 9.51
C LYS A 343 -16.83 13.76 9.30
N GLN A 344 -15.98 14.48 10.03
CA GLN A 344 -15.82 15.94 9.85
C GLN A 344 -15.36 16.29 8.43
N PHE A 345 -14.45 15.49 7.85
CA PHE A 345 -14.04 15.65 6.46
C PHE A 345 -15.23 15.44 5.51
N LEU A 346 -16.00 14.37 5.66
CA LEU A 346 -17.16 14.11 4.81
C LEU A 346 -18.21 15.24 4.95
N GLU A 347 -18.48 15.71 6.16
CA GLU A 347 -19.39 16.85 6.42
C GLU A 347 -18.95 18.11 5.68
N SER A 348 -17.65 18.38 5.63
CA SER A 348 -17.10 19.55 4.91
C SER A 348 -17.28 19.47 3.39
N GLN A 349 -17.58 18.31 2.84
CA GLN A 349 -17.81 18.13 1.40
C GLN A 349 -19.27 18.42 0.97
N ILE A 350 -20.20 18.52 1.91
CA ILE A 350 -21.61 18.76 1.58
C ILE A 350 -21.76 20.12 0.89
N GLY A 351 -22.52 20.15 -0.20
CA GLY A 351 -22.75 21.35 -1.03
C GLY A 351 -21.64 21.61 -2.06
N THR A 352 -20.48 20.93 -1.98
CA THR A 352 -19.42 21.06 -2.99
C THR A 352 -19.72 20.28 -4.27
N ILE A 353 -19.01 20.62 -5.34
CA ILE A 353 -19.00 19.83 -6.58
C ILE A 353 -17.70 19.05 -6.62
N GLN A 354 -17.80 17.72 -6.74
CA GLN A 354 -16.66 16.79 -6.80
C GLN A 354 -16.67 16.04 -8.13
N ASN A 355 -15.53 15.95 -8.78
CA ASN A 355 -15.37 15.06 -9.91
C ASN A 355 -15.24 13.62 -9.40
N VAL A 356 -16.22 12.76 -9.65
CA VAL A 356 -16.26 11.38 -9.17
C VAL A 356 -15.91 10.42 -10.30
N LEU A 357 -14.88 9.62 -10.10
CA LEU A 357 -14.61 8.46 -10.96
C LEU A 357 -15.55 7.34 -10.51
N VAL A 358 -16.51 7.02 -11.37
CA VAL A 358 -17.53 6.00 -11.08
C VAL A 358 -16.94 4.61 -11.24
N GLU A 359 -17.11 3.79 -10.22
CA GLU A 359 -16.65 2.40 -10.17
C GLU A 359 -17.84 1.45 -10.37
N GLN A 360 -18.25 0.71 -9.36
CA GLN A 360 -19.37 -0.23 -9.45
C GLN A 360 -20.62 0.31 -8.74
N ASN A 361 -21.80 -0.03 -9.24
CA ASN A 361 -23.09 0.29 -8.60
C ASN A 361 -23.29 1.80 -8.35
N SER A 362 -22.83 2.64 -9.26
CA SER A 362 -22.87 4.12 -9.14
C SER A 362 -22.15 4.65 -7.88
N ILE A 363 -21.20 3.89 -7.34
CA ILE A 363 -20.30 4.32 -6.29
C ILE A 363 -18.95 4.62 -6.93
N GLY A 364 -18.33 5.71 -6.51
CA GLY A 364 -17.01 6.09 -7.01
C GLY A 364 -16.23 6.90 -5.99
N HIS A 365 -15.06 7.35 -6.39
CA HIS A 365 -14.20 8.20 -5.57
C HIS A 365 -13.95 9.55 -6.23
N ALA A 366 -14.06 10.59 -5.43
CA ALA A 366 -13.65 11.94 -5.82
C ALA A 366 -12.12 12.05 -5.93
N ALA A 367 -11.64 13.17 -6.47
CA ALA A 367 -10.22 13.46 -6.58
C ALA A 367 -9.51 13.40 -5.20
N ASN A 368 -10.14 13.92 -4.14
CA ASN A 368 -9.67 13.90 -2.76
C ASN A 368 -9.94 12.57 -2.02
N PHE A 369 -10.31 11.52 -2.76
CA PHE A 369 -10.59 10.17 -2.28
C PHE A 369 -11.90 9.99 -1.49
N ALA A 370 -12.77 11.01 -1.40
CA ALA A 370 -14.08 10.85 -0.80
C ALA A 370 -14.91 9.84 -1.60
N LYS A 371 -15.47 8.84 -0.89
CA LYS A 371 -16.37 7.84 -1.47
C LYS A 371 -17.75 8.46 -1.63
N ILE A 372 -18.30 8.42 -2.83
CA ILE A 372 -19.58 9.05 -3.17
C ILE A 372 -20.47 8.04 -3.90
N LYS A 373 -21.73 7.91 -3.46
CA LYS A 373 -22.76 7.17 -4.16
C LYS A 373 -23.62 8.17 -4.92
N LEU A 374 -23.73 8.02 -6.22
CA LEU A 374 -24.61 8.82 -7.06
C LEU A 374 -26.04 8.30 -6.96
N LYS A 375 -27.03 9.21 -7.05
CA LYS A 375 -28.45 8.86 -7.12
C LYS A 375 -28.82 8.24 -8.46
N GLU A 376 -28.17 8.71 -9.51
CA GLU A 376 -28.36 8.23 -10.89
C GLU A 376 -27.55 6.97 -11.14
N THR A 377 -28.03 6.15 -12.08
CA THR A 377 -27.25 5.03 -12.63
C THR A 377 -26.29 5.59 -13.67
N ILE A 378 -25.00 5.56 -13.37
CA ILE A 378 -23.92 6.05 -14.22
C ILE A 378 -23.03 4.88 -14.66
N GLN A 379 -22.54 4.96 -15.87
CA GLN A 379 -21.63 3.95 -16.42
C GLN A 379 -20.30 3.94 -15.66
N THR A 380 -19.77 2.75 -15.46
CA THR A 380 -18.42 2.53 -14.88
C THR A 380 -17.35 3.19 -15.76
N SER A 381 -16.28 3.66 -15.14
CA SER A 381 -15.14 4.38 -15.78
C SER A 381 -15.45 5.80 -16.28
N GLU A 382 -16.61 6.36 -15.96
CA GLU A 382 -16.88 7.78 -16.21
C GLU A 382 -16.39 8.66 -15.06
N ILE A 383 -15.90 9.86 -15.39
CA ILE A 383 -15.60 10.92 -14.43
C ILE A 383 -16.71 11.96 -14.50
N VAL A 384 -17.52 12.03 -13.45
CA VAL A 384 -18.77 12.83 -13.45
C VAL A 384 -18.68 13.95 -12.43
N PRO A 385 -18.87 15.23 -12.82
CA PRO A 385 -19.10 16.30 -11.88
C PRO A 385 -20.33 15.97 -11.04
N THR A 386 -20.19 15.99 -9.73
CA THR A 386 -21.20 15.51 -8.78
C THR A 386 -21.38 16.53 -7.67
N ARG A 387 -22.60 17.04 -7.48
CA ARG A 387 -22.95 17.86 -6.32
C ARG A 387 -23.19 16.95 -5.13
N VAL A 388 -22.46 17.18 -4.06
CA VAL A 388 -22.62 16.43 -2.80
C VAL A 388 -23.83 16.95 -2.04
N LEU A 389 -24.77 16.06 -1.73
CA LEU A 389 -26.04 16.41 -1.10
C LEU A 389 -26.08 16.11 0.40
N GLY A 390 -25.34 15.10 0.86
CA GLY A 390 -25.37 14.66 2.25
C GLY A 390 -24.48 13.45 2.49
N ILE A 391 -24.60 12.88 3.71
CA ILE A 391 -23.83 11.71 4.16
C ILE A 391 -24.79 10.57 4.47
N ASN A 392 -24.37 9.36 4.15
CA ASN A 392 -24.98 8.11 4.61
C ASN A 392 -23.89 7.18 5.16
N SER A 393 -23.88 7.01 6.48
CA SER A 393 -22.90 6.19 7.22
C SER A 393 -21.43 6.58 6.93
N ASP A 394 -20.80 5.91 5.98
CA ASP A 394 -19.36 5.99 5.65
C ASP A 394 -19.06 6.59 4.27
N HIS A 395 -20.10 7.10 3.58
CA HIS A 395 -19.98 7.68 2.24
C HIS A 395 -20.90 8.87 2.04
N LEU A 396 -20.57 9.67 1.05
CA LEU A 396 -21.39 10.79 0.60
C LEU A 396 -22.48 10.34 -0.37
N ILE A 397 -23.56 11.09 -0.44
CA ILE A 397 -24.60 10.97 -1.46
C ILE A 397 -24.47 12.18 -2.37
N GLY A 398 -24.47 11.95 -3.68
CA GLY A 398 -24.39 13.01 -4.67
C GLY A 398 -25.36 12.82 -5.82
N THR A 399 -25.50 13.85 -6.62
CA THR A 399 -26.25 13.84 -7.89
C THR A 399 -25.37 14.41 -8.99
N ALA A 400 -25.47 13.86 -10.20
CA ALA A 400 -24.73 14.38 -11.34
C ALA A 400 -25.04 15.87 -11.53
N HIS A 401 -24.00 16.67 -11.71
CA HIS A 401 -24.10 18.10 -11.93
C HIS A 401 -23.87 18.38 -13.42
N LYS A 402 -24.90 18.93 -14.06
CA LYS A 402 -24.87 19.35 -15.48
C LYS A 402 -24.10 20.64 -15.65
#